data_3edaa845129d30dd650e7132499a07ee
#
_entry.id   3edaa845129d30dd650e7132499a07ee
#
_cell.length_a   1.000
_cell.length_b   1.000
_cell.length_c   1.000
_cell.angle_alpha   90.00
_cell.angle_beta   90.00
_cell.angle_gamma   90.00
#
_symmetry.space_group_name_H-M   'P 1'
#
loop_
_entity.id
_entity.type
_entity.pdbx_description
1 polymer ?
#
loop_
_entity_poly.entity_id
_entity_poly.type
_entity_poly.pdbx_seq_one_letter_code
_entity_poly.pdbx_strand_id
1 'polypeptide(L)'
;MGCMGDEDPFALPAGALSRSSETATQTSLLDRIKARIGWEGPVKTTAVEAGQLRRFCEAIGDPNPRWLDEAPPTFLVALGTETPAIPEVLEYGKGWLNGGDRFEYLEPVRPGDVIASRTVLKDAYEKQGSSGSLLFLVFDTEFVNQQGRVAARMRGTRIRR
;
A
#
# COMPACT_ATOMS: atom_id res chain seq x y z
N MET A 1 47.11 12.09 74.82
CA MET A 1 45.93 11.26 74.88
C MET A 1 45.32 11.22 73.52
N GLY A 2 45.65 10.17 72.80
CA GLY A 2 45.18 9.97 71.44
C GLY A 2 43.85 9.27 71.39
N CYS A 3 43.00 9.68 70.50
CA CYS A 3 41.86 8.86 70.05
C CYS A 3 42.12 8.46 68.62
N MET A 4 42.28 7.16 68.45
CA MET A 4 42.46 6.50 67.16
C MET A 4 41.16 6.58 66.41
N GLY A 5 41.26 6.99 65.17
CA GLY A 5 40.15 6.91 64.20
C GLY A 5 39.90 5.48 63.76
N ASP A 6 38.66 5.10 63.82
CA ASP A 6 38.13 3.79 63.38
C ASP A 6 37.98 3.86 61.87
N GLU A 7 38.93 3.23 61.15
CA GLU A 7 38.78 3.01 59.70
C GLU A 7 37.98 1.73 59.48
N ASP A 8 36.80 1.86 58.90
CA ASP A 8 35.90 0.78 58.54
C ASP A 8 36.56 -0.03 57.36
N PRO A 9 36.96 -1.30 57.57
CA PRO A 9 37.64 -2.09 56.54
C PRO A 9 36.70 -2.68 55.47
N PHE A 10 35.42 -2.31 55.45
CA PHE A 10 34.41 -2.83 54.51
C PHE A 10 33.85 -1.80 53.52
N ALA A 11 34.55 -0.71 53.26
CA ALA A 11 34.15 0.17 52.16
C ALA A 11 34.36 -0.52 50.82
N LEU A 12 33.30 -1.10 50.25
CA LEU A 12 33.28 -1.61 48.89
C LEU A 12 33.44 -0.44 47.90
N PRO A 13 34.30 -0.57 46.87
CA PRO A 13 34.43 0.46 45.85
C PRO A 13 33.09 0.52 45.10
N ALA A 14 32.57 1.73 44.97
CA ALA A 14 31.42 2.02 44.13
C ALA A 14 31.76 1.67 42.67
N GLY A 15 31.43 0.45 42.30
CA GLY A 15 31.56 -0.05 40.94
C GLY A 15 30.66 0.79 40.04
N ALA A 16 31.28 1.49 39.09
CA ALA A 16 30.63 2.16 38.00
C ALA A 16 29.75 1.14 37.26
N LEU A 17 28.43 1.19 37.52
CA LEU A 17 27.46 0.58 36.67
C LEU A 17 27.45 1.38 35.35
N SER A 18 28.30 0.94 34.42
CA SER A 18 28.18 1.31 33.03
C SER A 18 26.80 0.87 32.53
N ARG A 19 25.86 1.78 32.60
CA ARG A 19 24.62 1.62 31.84
C ARG A 19 24.98 1.72 30.37
N SER A 20 25.22 0.56 29.76
CA SER A 20 25.14 0.41 28.32
C SER A 20 23.72 0.77 27.95
N SER A 21 23.48 2.02 27.55
CA SER A 21 22.27 2.42 26.89
C SER A 21 22.30 1.74 25.52
N GLU A 22 21.77 0.53 25.44
CA GLU A 22 21.27 -0.01 24.19
C GLU A 22 20.19 0.95 23.71
N THR A 23 20.60 1.89 22.90
CA THR A 23 19.69 2.69 22.09
C THR A 23 19.08 1.72 21.09
N ALA A 24 18.00 1.06 21.47
CA ALA A 24 17.16 0.36 20.54
C ALA A 24 16.74 1.40 19.50
N THR A 25 17.35 1.33 18.33
CA THR A 25 17.01 2.19 17.19
C THR A 25 15.53 1.93 16.89
N GLN A 26 14.67 2.85 17.33
CA GLN A 26 13.24 2.76 17.02
C GLN A 26 13.11 2.83 15.50
N THR A 27 12.75 1.70 14.90
CA THR A 27 12.47 1.61 13.47
C THR A 27 11.40 2.65 13.11
N SER A 28 11.70 3.53 12.16
CA SER A 28 10.76 4.58 11.75
C SER A 28 9.47 3.95 11.18
N LEU A 29 8.36 4.70 11.22
CA LEU A 29 7.10 4.23 10.62
C LEU A 29 7.28 3.94 9.13
N LEU A 30 8.07 4.76 8.41
CA LEU A 30 8.39 4.53 7.00
C LEU A 30 9.16 3.21 6.80
N ASP A 31 10.12 2.87 7.67
CA ASP A 31 10.85 1.62 7.56
C ASP A 31 9.94 0.40 7.81
N ARG A 32 9.01 0.51 8.77
CA ARG A 32 7.99 -0.51 9.03
C ARG A 32 7.09 -0.69 7.81
N ILE A 33 6.69 0.40 7.14
CA ILE A 33 5.89 0.36 5.89
C ILE A 33 6.71 -0.26 4.76
N LYS A 34 7.98 0.13 4.60
CA LYS A 34 8.89 -0.46 3.60
C LYS A 34 9.11 -1.96 3.79
N ALA A 35 9.10 -2.44 5.03
CA ALA A 35 9.17 -3.86 5.34
C ALA A 35 7.94 -4.65 4.81
N ARG A 36 6.85 -3.96 4.44
CA ARG A 36 5.67 -4.54 3.81
C ARG A 36 5.76 -4.60 2.27
N ILE A 37 6.83 -4.14 1.66
CA ILE A 37 7.01 -4.29 0.21
C ILE A 37 6.96 -5.79 -0.13
N GLY A 38 6.14 -6.12 -1.14
CA GLY A 38 5.80 -7.50 -1.46
C GLY A 38 4.48 -7.98 -0.82
N TRP A 39 3.85 -7.17 0.06
CA TRP A 39 2.52 -7.49 0.57
C TRP A 39 1.55 -7.70 -0.58
N GLU A 40 0.79 -8.79 -0.52
CA GLU A 40 -0.24 -9.14 -1.49
C GLU A 40 -1.62 -9.00 -0.85
N GLY A 41 -2.51 -8.29 -1.55
CA GLY A 41 -3.91 -8.20 -1.19
C GLY A 41 -4.68 -9.49 -1.50
N PRO A 42 -5.90 -9.62 -0.99
CA PRO A 42 -6.76 -10.74 -1.34
C PRO A 42 -7.09 -10.71 -2.84
N VAL A 43 -7.22 -11.90 -3.42
CA VAL A 43 -7.74 -12.02 -4.79
C VAL A 43 -9.21 -11.65 -4.79
N LYS A 44 -9.59 -10.69 -5.64
CA LYS A 44 -10.98 -10.30 -5.86
C LYS A 44 -11.43 -10.80 -7.22
N THR A 45 -12.56 -11.50 -7.24
CA THR A 45 -13.16 -12.00 -8.48
C THR A 45 -14.45 -11.26 -8.76
N THR A 46 -14.58 -10.70 -9.96
CA THR A 46 -15.74 -9.91 -10.36
C THR A 46 -16.20 -10.32 -11.76
N ALA A 47 -17.49 -10.58 -11.92
CA ALA A 47 -18.10 -10.79 -13.22
C ALA A 47 -18.27 -9.44 -13.95
N VAL A 48 -18.02 -9.42 -15.24
CA VAL A 48 -18.22 -8.26 -16.12
C VAL A 48 -19.64 -8.35 -16.70
N GLU A 49 -20.55 -7.58 -16.13
CA GLU A 49 -21.94 -7.58 -16.56
C GLU A 49 -22.20 -6.53 -17.66
N ALA A 50 -22.92 -6.90 -18.71
CA ALA A 50 -23.29 -5.97 -19.80
C ALA A 50 -24.04 -4.73 -19.29
N GLY A 51 -24.88 -4.88 -18.26
CA GLY A 51 -25.61 -3.78 -17.63
C GLY A 51 -24.67 -2.80 -16.88
N GLN A 52 -23.63 -3.33 -16.25
CA GLN A 52 -22.61 -2.51 -15.58
C GLN A 52 -21.78 -1.72 -16.58
N LEU A 53 -21.35 -2.35 -17.68
CA LEU A 53 -20.64 -1.70 -18.78
C LEU A 53 -21.46 -0.55 -19.38
N ARG A 54 -22.73 -0.80 -19.69
CA ARG A 54 -23.60 0.25 -20.23
C ARG A 54 -23.70 1.46 -19.30
N ARG A 55 -24.00 1.24 -18.01
CA ARG A 55 -24.06 2.31 -17.01
C ARG A 55 -22.73 3.07 -16.88
N PHE A 56 -21.61 2.36 -17.01
CA PHE A 56 -20.31 2.99 -16.99
C PHE A 56 -20.10 3.90 -18.19
N CYS A 57 -20.41 3.43 -19.42
CA CYS A 57 -20.31 4.23 -20.64
C CYS A 57 -21.23 5.46 -20.62
N GLU A 58 -22.45 5.30 -20.12
CA GLU A 58 -23.38 6.42 -19.90
C GLU A 58 -22.80 7.45 -18.94
N ALA A 59 -22.20 7.00 -17.83
CA ALA A 59 -21.60 7.87 -16.82
C ALA A 59 -20.39 8.67 -17.32
N ILE A 60 -19.58 8.09 -18.21
CA ILE A 60 -18.42 8.79 -18.82
C ILE A 60 -18.81 9.56 -20.09
N GLY A 61 -20.05 9.45 -20.55
CA GLY A 61 -20.54 10.15 -21.75
C GLY A 61 -19.93 9.62 -23.06
N ASP A 62 -19.51 8.36 -23.10
CA ASP A 62 -18.92 7.74 -24.30
C ASP A 62 -19.91 6.78 -24.98
N PRO A 63 -20.59 7.21 -26.06
CA PRO A 63 -21.60 6.41 -26.76
C PRO A 63 -21.00 5.46 -27.81
N ASN A 64 -19.69 5.22 -27.80
CA ASN A 64 -19.04 4.38 -28.81
C ASN A 64 -19.64 2.96 -28.82
N PRO A 65 -20.20 2.48 -29.96
CA PRO A 65 -20.86 1.18 -30.05
C PRO A 65 -19.90 -0.01 -29.77
N ARG A 66 -18.60 0.18 -29.88
CA ARG A 66 -17.59 -0.82 -29.51
C ARG A 66 -17.74 -1.29 -28.05
N TRP A 67 -18.20 -0.41 -27.18
CA TRP A 67 -18.38 -0.72 -25.76
C TRP A 67 -19.59 -1.63 -25.46
N LEU A 68 -20.32 -2.05 -26.48
CA LEU A 68 -21.31 -3.12 -26.36
C LEU A 68 -20.66 -4.51 -26.29
N ASP A 69 -19.49 -4.64 -26.98
CA ASP A 69 -18.80 -5.92 -27.13
C ASP A 69 -17.55 -6.04 -26.27
N GLU A 70 -16.96 -4.90 -25.84
CA GLU A 70 -15.79 -4.90 -24.97
C GLU A 70 -15.80 -3.71 -24.00
N ALA A 71 -15.10 -3.83 -22.90
CA ALA A 71 -15.01 -2.79 -21.88
C ALA A 71 -14.14 -1.62 -22.37
N PRO A 72 -14.55 -0.36 -22.13
CA PRO A 72 -13.69 0.79 -22.37
C PRO A 72 -12.46 0.74 -21.45
N PRO A 73 -11.33 1.33 -21.87
CA PRO A 73 -10.05 1.19 -21.17
C PRO A 73 -10.09 1.50 -19.67
N THR A 74 -10.89 2.48 -19.25
CA THR A 74 -10.98 2.88 -17.83
C THR A 74 -11.92 2.03 -16.99
N PHE A 75 -12.66 1.09 -17.59
CA PHE A 75 -13.65 0.26 -16.88
C PHE A 75 -13.03 -0.61 -15.77
N LEU A 76 -11.77 -1.08 -15.96
CA LEU A 76 -11.09 -1.92 -14.96
C LEU A 76 -10.92 -1.23 -13.60
N VAL A 77 -10.93 0.11 -13.55
CA VAL A 77 -10.94 0.85 -12.28
C VAL A 77 -12.20 0.54 -11.47
N ALA A 78 -13.33 0.34 -12.15
CA ALA A 78 -14.61 0.03 -11.50
C ALA A 78 -14.69 -1.41 -10.98
N LEU A 79 -13.83 -2.34 -11.44
CA LEU A 79 -13.78 -3.71 -10.95
C LEU A 79 -13.08 -3.83 -9.57
N GLY A 80 -12.60 -2.73 -9.04
CA GLY A 80 -12.15 -2.61 -7.68
C GLY A 80 -10.65 -2.70 -7.50
N THR A 81 -10.08 -1.53 -7.30
CA THR A 81 -8.82 -1.37 -6.60
C THR A 81 -9.18 -1.00 -5.16
N GLU A 82 -9.25 -1.97 -4.28
CA GLU A 82 -9.48 -1.68 -2.86
C GLU A 82 -8.26 -0.96 -2.28
N THR A 83 -8.52 -0.02 -1.39
CA THR A 83 -7.45 0.60 -0.60
C THR A 83 -6.83 -0.48 0.27
N PRO A 84 -5.53 -0.78 0.13
CA PRO A 84 -4.91 -1.85 0.89
C PRO A 84 -4.98 -1.60 2.39
N ALA A 85 -5.50 -2.57 3.15
CA ALA A 85 -5.56 -2.52 4.61
C ALA A 85 -4.23 -2.97 5.21
N ILE A 86 -3.17 -2.18 5.01
CA ILE A 86 -1.87 -2.39 5.64
C ILE A 86 -1.84 -1.57 6.94
N PRO A 87 -1.79 -2.21 8.13
CA PRO A 87 -1.93 -1.51 9.41
C PRO A 87 -0.97 -0.34 9.56
N GLU A 88 0.30 -0.52 9.23
CA GLU A 88 1.32 0.53 9.34
C GLU A 88 1.03 1.73 8.44
N VAL A 89 0.44 1.51 7.27
CA VAL A 89 0.00 2.59 6.38
C VAL A 89 -1.15 3.36 6.98
N LEU A 90 -2.05 2.70 7.72
CA LEU A 90 -3.18 3.36 8.36
C LEU A 90 -2.75 4.24 9.53
N GLU A 91 -1.60 3.99 10.14
CA GLU A 91 -0.99 4.84 11.17
C GLU A 91 -0.49 6.18 10.60
N TYR A 92 -0.21 6.27 9.30
CA TYR A 92 0.40 7.41 8.61
C TYR A 92 -0.59 8.52 8.27
N GLY A 93 -1.42 8.97 9.12
CA GLY A 93 -2.38 10.03 8.82
C GLY A 93 -3.76 9.49 8.42
N LYS A 94 -4.67 10.36 7.95
CA LYS A 94 -6.09 10.02 7.79
C LYS A 94 -6.63 10.13 6.37
N GLY A 95 -5.98 10.94 5.52
CA GLY A 95 -6.45 11.23 4.18
C GLY A 95 -5.83 10.32 3.11
N TRP A 96 -6.61 9.98 2.08
CA TRP A 96 -6.15 9.30 0.89
C TRP A 96 -6.30 10.21 -0.34
N LEU A 97 -5.28 10.19 -1.22
CA LEU A 97 -5.34 10.81 -2.53
C LEU A 97 -4.95 9.78 -3.59
N ASN A 98 -5.54 9.88 -4.77
CA ASN A 98 -5.07 9.15 -5.93
C ASN A 98 -3.91 9.91 -6.56
N GLY A 99 -2.74 9.29 -6.66
CA GLY A 99 -1.55 9.82 -7.30
C GLY A 99 -1.48 9.52 -8.81
N GLY A 100 -2.43 8.72 -9.30
CA GLY A 100 -2.53 8.32 -10.70
C GLY A 100 -2.43 6.83 -10.91
N ASP A 101 -2.98 6.38 -12.04
CA ASP A 101 -2.98 4.97 -12.46
C ASP A 101 -2.47 4.87 -13.91
N ARG A 102 -1.60 3.89 -14.16
CA ARG A 102 -1.12 3.53 -15.49
C ARG A 102 -1.57 2.12 -15.81
N PHE A 103 -2.27 1.96 -16.93
CA PHE A 103 -2.71 0.67 -17.43
C PHE A 103 -1.91 0.20 -18.64
N GLU A 104 -1.69 -1.10 -18.71
CA GLU A 104 -1.23 -1.84 -19.87
C GLU A 104 -2.30 -2.88 -20.20
N TYR A 105 -2.96 -2.76 -21.35
CA TYR A 105 -4.01 -3.67 -21.81
C TYR A 105 -3.38 -4.72 -22.74
N LEU A 106 -3.61 -5.98 -22.44
CA LEU A 106 -3.05 -7.14 -23.15
C LEU A 106 -4.14 -7.89 -23.92
N GLU A 107 -5.34 -7.97 -23.34
CA GLU A 107 -6.51 -8.57 -23.97
C GLU A 107 -7.77 -7.75 -23.70
N PRO A 108 -8.72 -7.73 -24.63
CA PRO A 108 -10.00 -7.05 -24.38
C PRO A 108 -10.80 -7.79 -23.29
N VAL A 109 -11.42 -7.01 -22.43
CA VAL A 109 -12.36 -7.50 -21.42
C VAL A 109 -13.78 -7.35 -21.98
N ARG A 110 -14.58 -8.41 -21.91
CA ARG A 110 -15.90 -8.49 -22.54
C ARG A 110 -17.00 -8.75 -21.53
N PRO A 111 -18.27 -8.39 -21.86
CA PRO A 111 -19.41 -8.85 -21.10
C PRO A 111 -19.41 -10.39 -20.98
N GLY A 112 -19.63 -10.90 -19.78
CA GLY A 112 -19.57 -12.33 -19.46
C GLY A 112 -18.21 -12.83 -18.99
N ASP A 113 -17.14 -12.02 -19.10
CA ASP A 113 -15.86 -12.37 -18.50
C ASP A 113 -15.94 -12.36 -16.97
N VAL A 114 -15.10 -13.19 -16.37
CA VAL A 114 -14.87 -13.21 -14.92
C VAL A 114 -13.40 -12.81 -14.70
N ILE A 115 -13.20 -11.65 -14.08
CA ILE A 115 -11.87 -11.09 -13.86
C ILE A 115 -11.47 -11.27 -12.41
N ALA A 116 -10.36 -11.98 -12.20
CA ALA A 116 -9.66 -12.04 -10.93
C ALA A 116 -8.59 -10.95 -10.88
N SER A 117 -8.58 -10.15 -9.82
CA SER A 117 -7.55 -9.12 -9.60
C SER A 117 -6.77 -9.37 -8.31
N ARG A 118 -5.48 -9.13 -8.34
CA ARG A 118 -4.59 -9.20 -7.20
C ARG A 118 -3.64 -8.01 -7.20
N THR A 119 -3.52 -7.35 -6.06
CA THR A 119 -2.70 -6.15 -5.87
C THR A 119 -1.50 -6.45 -4.98
N VAL A 120 -0.33 -5.96 -5.36
CA VAL A 120 0.94 -6.12 -4.64
C VAL A 120 1.54 -4.75 -4.34
N LEU A 121 1.98 -4.50 -3.10
CA LEU A 121 2.75 -3.30 -2.77
C LEU A 121 4.18 -3.43 -3.34
N LYS A 122 4.57 -2.53 -4.21
CA LYS A 122 5.87 -2.53 -4.90
C LYS A 122 6.86 -1.53 -4.35
N ASP A 123 6.39 -0.39 -3.86
CA ASP A 123 7.27 0.64 -3.32
C ASP A 123 6.54 1.53 -2.32
N ALA A 124 7.29 2.12 -1.39
CA ALA A 124 6.82 3.08 -0.41
C ALA A 124 7.89 4.12 -0.12
N TYR A 125 7.55 5.41 -0.27
CA TYR A 125 8.47 6.51 -0.01
C TYR A 125 7.75 7.78 0.45
N GLU A 126 8.48 8.67 1.10
CA GLU A 126 7.97 9.96 1.54
C GLU A 126 8.47 11.09 0.66
N LYS A 127 7.64 12.13 0.55
CA LYS A 127 8.01 13.45 0.01
C LYS A 127 7.47 14.54 0.91
N GLN A 128 8.25 15.60 1.07
CA GLN A 128 7.80 16.82 1.75
C GLN A 128 6.90 17.63 0.80
N GLY A 129 5.67 17.88 1.25
CA GLY A 129 4.74 18.79 0.61
C GLY A 129 4.66 20.12 1.38
N SER A 130 3.91 21.08 0.84
CA SER A 130 3.71 22.39 1.49
C SER A 130 2.97 22.30 2.84
N SER A 131 2.17 21.27 3.05
CA SER A 131 1.37 21.05 4.27
C SER A 131 1.84 19.88 5.13
N GLY A 132 3.07 19.39 4.92
CA GLY A 132 3.65 18.28 5.67
C GLY A 132 4.12 17.13 4.80
N SER A 133 4.56 16.06 5.43
CA SER A 133 5.04 14.86 4.76
C SER A 133 3.89 14.07 4.11
N LEU A 134 4.14 13.55 2.93
CA LEU A 134 3.21 12.72 2.16
C LEU A 134 3.85 11.36 1.92
N LEU A 135 3.15 10.30 2.27
CA LEU A 135 3.55 8.93 1.98
C LEU A 135 2.99 8.49 0.63
N PHE A 136 3.88 8.10 -0.28
CA PHE A 136 3.55 7.54 -1.58
C PHE A 136 3.68 6.02 -1.51
N LEU A 137 2.67 5.32 -2.00
CA LEU A 137 2.59 3.86 -2.07
C LEU A 137 2.35 3.46 -3.52
N VAL A 138 3.22 2.63 -4.07
CA VAL A 138 3.10 2.14 -5.44
C VAL A 138 2.61 0.70 -5.41
N PHE A 139 1.52 0.44 -6.12
CA PHE A 139 0.91 -0.88 -6.21
C PHE A 139 0.89 -1.36 -7.66
N ASP A 140 1.18 -2.63 -7.87
CA ASP A 140 0.90 -3.32 -9.13
C ASP A 140 -0.32 -4.22 -8.94
N THR A 141 -1.26 -4.16 -9.89
CA THR A 141 -2.44 -5.03 -9.93
C THR A 141 -2.46 -5.76 -11.26
N GLU A 142 -2.61 -7.09 -11.21
CA GLU A 142 -2.89 -7.89 -12.40
C GLU A 142 -4.39 -8.23 -12.44
N PHE A 143 -4.95 -8.14 -13.64
CA PHE A 143 -6.32 -8.54 -13.97
C PHE A 143 -6.25 -9.77 -14.87
N VAL A 144 -6.74 -10.90 -14.36
CA VAL A 144 -6.65 -12.20 -15.03
C VAL A 144 -8.05 -12.69 -15.36
N ASN A 145 -8.29 -13.11 -16.60
CA ASN A 145 -9.59 -13.63 -17.02
C ASN A 145 -9.79 -15.09 -16.58
N GLN A 146 -10.99 -15.62 -16.81
CA GLN A 146 -11.37 -17.00 -16.45
C GLN A 146 -10.56 -18.09 -17.18
N GLN A 147 -9.83 -17.74 -18.26
CA GLN A 147 -8.91 -18.65 -18.95
C GLN A 147 -7.48 -18.62 -18.39
N GLY A 148 -7.25 -17.83 -17.32
CA GLY A 148 -5.92 -17.66 -16.71
C GLY A 148 -4.99 -16.73 -17.51
N ARG A 149 -5.52 -15.95 -18.46
CA ARG A 149 -4.74 -14.98 -19.25
C ARG A 149 -4.81 -13.60 -18.60
N VAL A 150 -3.68 -12.90 -18.59
CA VAL A 150 -3.61 -11.53 -18.09
C VAL A 150 -4.28 -10.60 -19.10
N ALA A 151 -5.43 -10.03 -18.73
CA ALA A 151 -6.16 -9.07 -19.54
C ALA A 151 -5.54 -7.66 -19.45
N ALA A 152 -5.10 -7.27 -18.25
CA ALA A 152 -4.42 -5.99 -18.04
C ALA A 152 -3.50 -6.03 -16.82
N ARG A 153 -2.56 -5.09 -16.80
CA ARG A 153 -1.78 -4.70 -15.63
C ARG A 153 -2.01 -3.24 -15.31
N MET A 154 -2.06 -2.93 -14.04
CA MET A 154 -2.18 -1.56 -13.56
C MET A 154 -1.05 -1.28 -12.57
N ARG A 155 -0.36 -0.15 -12.74
CA ARG A 155 0.48 0.44 -11.70
C ARG A 155 -0.20 1.69 -11.18
N GLY A 156 -0.59 1.64 -9.91
CA GLY A 156 -1.28 2.74 -9.23
C GLY A 156 -0.44 3.35 -8.13
N THR A 157 -0.53 4.66 -7.96
CA THR A 157 0.07 5.38 -6.84
C THR A 157 -1.04 5.86 -5.91
N ARG A 158 -0.93 5.54 -4.63
CA ARG A 158 -1.81 6.05 -3.58
C ARG A 158 -0.99 6.91 -2.64
N ILE A 159 -1.56 8.02 -2.21
CA ILE A 159 -0.86 8.98 -1.34
C ILE A 159 -1.63 9.08 -0.03
N ARG A 160 -0.90 8.97 1.08
CA ARG A 160 -1.41 9.12 2.43
C ARG A 160 -0.92 10.43 3.05
N ARG A 161 -1.81 11.15 3.77
CA ARG A 161 -1.50 12.42 4.43
C ARG A 161 -2.23 12.56 5.77
#